data_700e92864498eaa5504b2b82eac67c66
#
_entry.id   700e92864498eaa5504b2b82eac67c66
#
_cell.length_a   1.000
_cell.length_b   1.000
_cell.length_c   1.000
_cell.angle_alpha   90.00
_cell.angle_beta   90.00
_cell.angle_gamma   90.00
#
_symmetry.space_group_name_H-M   'P 1'
#
loop_
_entity.id
_entity.type
_entity.pdbx_description
1 polymer ?
#
loop_
_entity_poly.entity_id
_entity_poly.type
_entity_poly.pdbx_seq_one_letter_code
_entity_poly.pdbx_strand_id
1 'polypeptide(L)'
;MEFRVMSRHLAEQYVSQKHDEKYAVISISNVRGDRAFLQKIAVPDCGMIACLNLAFDDVYIGESYGVAMTDVQAQAIIAFVESKLDKVDFFIVHCEAGQSRSAGVAAALSKWINGEDWDYFLNPKYTPNSYCYQTILEWAFPEKLITKEDKEEILHKITVNQNLDCDWDVVYDKFGAPTEVKEIYQ
;
A
#
# COMPACT_ATOMS: atom_id res chain seq x y z
N MET A 1 5.88 13.79 -4.21
CA MET A 1 5.42 13.56 -2.81
C MET A 1 6.08 12.28 -2.31
N GLU A 2 6.66 12.28 -1.11
CA GLU A 2 7.28 11.10 -0.51
C GLU A 2 6.27 10.29 0.30
N PHE A 3 6.31 8.93 0.20
CA PHE A 3 5.51 8.01 1.00
C PHE A 3 6.46 7.07 1.74
N ARG A 4 6.66 7.32 3.05
CA ARG A 4 7.56 6.55 3.92
C ARG A 4 6.86 5.35 4.50
N VAL A 5 7.36 4.15 4.18
CA VAL A 5 6.81 2.89 4.69
C VAL A 5 7.46 2.52 6.03
N MET A 6 6.62 2.27 7.04
CA MET A 6 7.08 1.93 8.39
C MET A 6 6.36 0.69 8.95
N SER A 7 7.01 -0.02 9.87
CA SER A 7 6.29 -0.94 10.76
C SER A 7 5.49 -0.14 11.79
N ARG A 8 4.52 -0.80 12.45
CA ARG A 8 3.78 -0.21 13.56
C ARG A 8 4.70 0.35 14.63
N HIS A 9 5.68 -0.47 15.06
CA HIS A 9 6.64 -0.07 16.09
C HIS A 9 7.42 1.20 15.71
N LEU A 10 7.93 1.27 14.47
CA LEU A 10 8.65 2.46 13.99
C LEU A 10 7.74 3.70 13.90
N ALA A 11 6.50 3.53 13.46
CA ALA A 11 5.53 4.63 13.41
C ALA A 11 5.19 5.15 14.82
N GLU A 12 5.00 4.25 15.79
CA GLU A 12 4.78 4.60 17.20
C GLU A 12 5.97 5.35 17.80
N GLN A 13 7.20 4.90 17.53
CA GLN A 13 8.41 5.61 17.95
C GLN A 13 8.52 6.99 17.28
N TYR A 14 8.20 7.09 15.99
CA TYR A 14 8.29 8.33 15.25
C TYR A 14 7.36 9.41 15.81
N VAL A 15 6.07 9.08 16.02
CA VAL A 15 5.11 10.06 16.56
C VAL A 15 5.34 10.42 18.03
N SER A 16 6.16 9.65 18.75
CA SER A 16 6.56 9.94 20.13
C SER A 16 7.73 10.93 20.25
N GLN A 17 8.22 11.43 19.11
CA GLN A 17 9.33 12.39 19.04
C GLN A 17 8.86 13.70 18.38
N LYS A 18 9.58 14.77 18.61
CA LYS A 18 9.33 16.06 17.95
C LYS A 18 9.99 16.09 16.58
N HIS A 19 9.26 16.63 15.60
CA HIS A 19 9.74 16.82 14.23
C HIS A 19 9.34 18.20 13.73
N ASP A 20 10.22 18.85 12.98
CA ASP A 20 9.92 20.14 12.34
C ASP A 20 9.09 19.94 11.06
N GLU A 21 9.23 18.80 10.41
CA GLU A 21 8.49 18.42 9.20
C GLU A 21 7.02 18.12 9.54
N LYS A 22 6.12 18.49 8.64
CA LYS A 22 4.70 18.16 8.73
C LYS A 22 4.39 16.90 7.94
N TYR A 23 3.66 15.99 8.54
CA TYR A 23 3.28 14.75 7.86
C TYR A 23 1.88 14.29 8.23
N ALA A 24 1.31 13.45 7.36
CA ALA A 24 0.07 12.73 7.63
C ALA A 24 0.33 11.24 7.63
N VAL A 25 -0.48 10.49 8.37
CA VAL A 25 -0.30 9.05 8.56
C VAL A 25 -1.48 8.26 8.01
N ILE A 26 -1.20 7.21 7.25
CA ILE A 26 -2.15 6.14 6.91
C ILE A 26 -1.79 4.94 7.79
N SER A 27 -2.64 4.66 8.77
CA SER A 27 -2.45 3.64 9.81
C SER A 27 -3.29 2.41 9.50
N ILE A 28 -2.64 1.29 9.18
CA ILE A 28 -3.28 0.03 8.78
C ILE A 28 -3.07 -1.01 9.87
N SER A 29 -4.16 -1.47 10.49
CA SER A 29 -4.19 -2.52 11.50
C SER A 29 -4.90 -3.76 11.00
N ASN A 30 -4.70 -4.90 11.66
CA ASN A 30 -5.51 -6.10 11.43
C ASN A 30 -6.95 -5.87 11.91
N VAL A 31 -7.92 -6.57 11.31
CA VAL A 31 -9.33 -6.49 11.71
C VAL A 31 -9.50 -7.06 13.12
N ARG A 32 -8.82 -8.18 13.41
CA ARG A 32 -8.79 -8.81 14.73
C ARG A 32 -7.44 -8.55 15.36
N GLY A 33 -7.40 -7.61 16.31
CA GLY A 33 -6.18 -7.25 17.01
C GLY A 33 -6.23 -5.83 17.56
N ASP A 34 -5.18 -5.46 18.25
CA ASP A 34 -5.04 -4.10 18.78
C ASP A 34 -4.80 -3.11 17.63
N ARG A 35 -5.59 -2.06 17.60
CA ARG A 35 -5.39 -0.97 16.66
C ARG A 35 -4.25 -0.07 17.11
N ALA A 36 -3.45 0.38 16.18
CA ALA A 36 -2.49 1.45 16.42
C ALA A 36 -3.25 2.79 16.53
N PHE A 37 -3.35 3.33 17.72
CA PHE A 37 -3.93 4.65 17.94
C PHE A 37 -2.83 5.70 18.05
N LEU A 38 -2.16 6.00 16.96
CA LEU A 38 -1.01 6.91 16.92
C LEU A 38 -1.35 8.29 17.49
N GLN A 39 -2.57 8.77 17.30
CA GLN A 39 -3.03 10.05 17.85
C GLN A 39 -3.01 10.10 19.39
N LYS A 40 -3.10 8.94 20.05
CA LYS A 40 -3.09 8.86 21.53
C LYS A 40 -1.69 8.91 22.13
N ILE A 41 -0.69 8.51 21.34
CA ILE A 41 0.71 8.45 21.77
C ILE A 41 1.56 9.58 21.17
N ALA A 42 1.02 10.28 20.19
CA ALA A 42 1.69 11.42 19.56
C ALA A 42 1.95 12.52 20.59
N VAL A 43 3.20 12.96 20.67
CA VAL A 43 3.57 14.08 21.54
C VAL A 43 3.22 15.41 20.86
N PRO A 44 3.03 16.50 21.63
CA PRO A 44 2.92 17.84 21.07
C PRO A 44 4.13 18.15 20.18
N ASP A 45 3.89 18.81 19.07
CA ASP A 45 4.92 19.18 18.08
C ASP A 45 5.63 17.99 17.42
N CYS A 46 4.99 16.81 17.38
CA CYS A 46 5.53 15.68 16.62
C CYS A 46 5.46 15.86 15.09
N GLY A 47 4.85 16.92 14.60
CA GLY A 47 4.69 17.19 13.16
C GLY A 47 3.51 16.48 12.50
N MET A 48 2.86 15.52 13.15
CA MET A 48 1.69 14.82 12.61
C MET A 48 0.46 15.73 12.58
N ILE A 49 -0.01 16.07 11.38
CA ILE A 49 -1.19 16.94 11.22
C ILE A 49 -2.51 16.16 11.03
N ALA A 50 -2.43 14.92 10.62
CA ALA A 50 -3.61 14.05 10.42
C ALA A 50 -3.24 12.57 10.45
N CYS A 51 -4.21 11.71 10.80
CA CYS A 51 -4.04 10.27 10.73
C CYS A 51 -5.36 9.62 10.27
N LEU A 52 -5.28 8.80 9.20
CA LEU A 52 -6.35 7.93 8.73
C LEU A 52 -6.15 6.54 9.32
N ASN A 53 -7.10 6.06 10.12
CA ASN A 53 -7.05 4.72 10.70
C ASN A 53 -7.92 3.76 9.89
N LEU A 54 -7.33 2.66 9.45
CA LEU A 54 -7.96 1.61 8.66
C LEU A 54 -7.74 0.25 9.32
N ALA A 55 -8.66 -0.67 9.08
CA ALA A 55 -8.53 -2.05 9.53
C ALA A 55 -8.88 -3.00 8.38
N PHE A 56 -7.88 -3.74 7.92
CA PHE A 56 -8.01 -4.86 6.99
C PHE A 56 -6.79 -5.78 7.12
N ASP A 57 -6.98 -7.05 6.81
CA ASP A 57 -5.94 -8.06 6.96
C ASP A 57 -5.01 -8.10 5.73
N ASP A 58 -3.88 -8.76 5.86
CA ASP A 58 -2.90 -8.94 4.78
C ASP A 58 -3.35 -10.10 3.88
N VAL A 59 -4.31 -9.82 3.01
CA VAL A 59 -4.92 -10.78 2.09
C VAL A 59 -4.35 -10.57 0.70
N TYR A 60 -3.98 -11.65 0.03
CA TYR A 60 -3.52 -11.66 -1.35
C TYR A 60 -4.64 -12.10 -2.31
N ILE A 61 -4.47 -11.81 -3.58
CA ILE A 61 -5.42 -12.23 -4.62
C ILE A 61 -5.57 -13.76 -4.60
N GLY A 62 -6.81 -14.24 -4.52
CA GLY A 62 -7.13 -15.67 -4.49
C GLY A 62 -7.19 -16.30 -3.08
N GLU A 63 -6.85 -15.57 -2.02
CA GLU A 63 -7.00 -16.05 -0.65
C GLU A 63 -8.44 -15.92 -0.16
N SER A 64 -8.91 -16.93 0.58
CA SER A 64 -10.29 -17.01 1.10
C SER A 64 -10.40 -16.69 2.60
N TYR A 65 -9.31 -16.36 3.27
CA TYR A 65 -9.29 -16.04 4.69
C TYR A 65 -8.82 -14.60 4.94
N GLY A 66 -9.34 -14.01 6.00
CA GLY A 66 -9.08 -12.62 6.35
C GLY A 66 -10.08 -11.65 5.69
N VAL A 67 -9.98 -10.39 6.08
CA VAL A 67 -10.80 -9.29 5.54
C VAL A 67 -9.90 -8.40 4.70
N ALA A 68 -10.03 -8.49 3.39
CA ALA A 68 -9.29 -7.67 2.46
C ALA A 68 -9.67 -6.17 2.55
N MET A 69 -8.84 -5.29 2.01
CA MET A 69 -9.17 -3.89 1.82
C MET A 69 -10.41 -3.75 0.94
N THR A 70 -11.31 -2.85 1.30
CA THR A 70 -12.53 -2.58 0.53
C THR A 70 -12.37 -1.35 -0.36
N ASP A 71 -13.22 -1.24 -1.39
CA ASP A 71 -13.31 -0.06 -2.25
C ASP A 71 -13.53 1.24 -1.46
N VAL A 72 -14.37 1.18 -0.43
CA VAL A 72 -14.63 2.34 0.45
C VAL A 72 -13.34 2.78 1.18
N GLN A 73 -12.50 1.83 1.59
CA GLN A 73 -11.22 2.14 2.22
C GLN A 73 -10.22 2.70 1.21
N ALA A 74 -10.18 2.18 -0.01
CA ALA A 74 -9.36 2.74 -1.09
C ALA A 74 -9.75 4.19 -1.42
N GLN A 75 -11.04 4.46 -1.58
CA GLN A 75 -11.57 5.82 -1.78
C GLN A 75 -11.21 6.75 -0.61
N ALA A 76 -11.32 6.25 0.63
CA ALA A 76 -10.96 7.02 1.82
C ALA A 76 -9.47 7.37 1.84
N ILE A 77 -8.58 6.45 1.41
CA ILE A 77 -7.14 6.71 1.26
C ILE A 77 -6.90 7.82 0.23
N ILE A 78 -7.51 7.73 -0.94
CA ILE A 78 -7.37 8.71 -2.02
C ILE A 78 -7.82 10.08 -1.55
N ALA A 79 -9.04 10.20 -1.02
CA ALA A 79 -9.59 11.46 -0.54
C ALA A 79 -8.75 12.05 0.61
N PHE A 80 -8.23 11.20 1.51
CA PHE A 80 -7.34 11.64 2.58
C PHE A 80 -6.05 12.23 2.03
N VAL A 81 -5.39 11.54 1.10
CA VAL A 81 -4.15 12.02 0.48
C VAL A 81 -4.39 13.33 -0.25
N GLU A 82 -5.40 13.42 -1.13
CA GLU A 82 -5.76 14.67 -1.84
C GLU A 82 -5.96 15.85 -0.89
N SER A 83 -6.64 15.62 0.23
CA SER A 83 -6.94 16.67 1.21
C SER A 83 -5.71 17.21 1.96
N LYS A 84 -4.57 16.51 1.86
CA LYS A 84 -3.33 16.79 2.61
C LYS A 84 -2.11 17.09 1.74
N LEU A 85 -2.16 16.86 0.43
CA LEU A 85 -1.01 17.00 -0.48
C LEU A 85 -0.27 18.34 -0.32
N ASP A 86 -1.01 19.44 -0.17
CA ASP A 86 -0.43 20.79 -0.06
C ASP A 86 -0.10 21.20 1.40
N LYS A 87 -0.27 20.29 2.36
CA LYS A 87 -0.17 20.59 3.79
C LYS A 87 0.91 19.81 4.52
N VAL A 88 1.50 18.83 3.83
CA VAL A 88 2.51 17.93 4.40
C VAL A 88 3.76 17.88 3.54
N ASP A 89 4.88 17.60 4.19
CA ASP A 89 6.14 17.37 3.52
C ASP A 89 6.21 15.92 2.97
N PHE A 90 5.59 14.97 3.69
CA PHE A 90 5.50 13.56 3.30
C PHE A 90 4.32 12.85 3.98
N PHE A 91 4.05 11.62 3.55
CA PHE A 91 3.13 10.70 4.21
C PHE A 91 3.89 9.54 4.84
N ILE A 92 3.45 9.11 6.04
CA ILE A 92 3.82 7.81 6.62
C ILE A 92 2.70 6.83 6.30
N VAL A 93 3.05 5.68 5.72
CA VAL A 93 2.14 4.55 5.53
C VAL A 93 2.66 3.39 6.36
N HIS A 94 1.94 2.95 7.37
CA HIS A 94 2.36 1.83 8.19
C HIS A 94 1.33 0.71 8.26
N CYS A 95 1.82 -0.52 8.44
CA CYS A 95 1.06 -1.68 8.86
C CYS A 95 1.82 -2.38 10.00
N GLU A 96 1.48 -3.61 10.37
CA GLU A 96 2.18 -4.30 11.46
C GLU A 96 3.68 -4.44 11.18
N ALA A 97 4.06 -5.07 10.07
CA ALA A 97 5.46 -5.33 9.72
C ALA A 97 6.14 -4.21 8.91
N GLY A 98 5.38 -3.35 8.23
CA GLY A 98 5.94 -2.35 7.31
C GLY A 98 6.54 -2.95 6.04
N GLN A 99 5.97 -4.04 5.54
CA GLN A 99 6.53 -4.79 4.41
C GLN A 99 5.53 -5.04 3.28
N SER A 100 4.29 -5.41 3.59
CA SER A 100 3.30 -5.86 2.61
C SER A 100 2.21 -4.80 2.36
N ARG A 101 1.17 -4.71 3.20
CA ARG A 101 0.05 -3.77 3.02
C ARG A 101 0.48 -2.32 2.86
N SER A 102 1.31 -1.83 3.78
CA SER A 102 1.81 -0.45 3.72
C SER A 102 2.67 -0.19 2.49
N ALA A 103 3.47 -1.17 2.06
CA ALA A 103 4.26 -1.05 0.84
C ALA A 103 3.38 -1.05 -0.41
N GLY A 104 2.34 -1.90 -0.47
CA GLY A 104 1.37 -1.91 -1.57
C GLY A 104 0.60 -0.59 -1.69
N VAL A 105 0.14 -0.05 -0.55
CA VAL A 105 -0.53 1.25 -0.49
C VAL A 105 0.42 2.38 -0.92
N ALA A 106 1.63 2.43 -0.38
CA ALA A 106 2.61 3.46 -0.71
C ALA A 106 3.02 3.41 -2.19
N ALA A 107 3.21 2.22 -2.75
CA ALA A 107 3.51 2.03 -4.17
C ALA A 107 2.39 2.58 -5.07
N ALA A 108 1.13 2.24 -4.76
CA ALA A 108 -0.01 2.73 -5.52
C ALA A 108 -0.15 4.26 -5.46
N LEU A 109 0.03 4.85 -4.28
CA LEU A 109 0.00 6.30 -4.09
C LEU A 109 1.15 6.99 -4.82
N SER A 110 2.35 6.40 -4.80
CA SER A 110 3.51 6.93 -5.54
C SER A 110 3.26 6.86 -7.04
N LYS A 111 2.73 5.75 -7.55
CA LYS A 111 2.34 5.62 -8.97
C LYS A 111 1.32 6.68 -9.37
N TRP A 112 0.31 6.89 -8.54
CA TRP A 112 -0.73 7.88 -8.82
C TRP A 112 -0.22 9.32 -8.80
N ILE A 113 0.55 9.71 -7.78
CA ILE A 113 0.96 11.12 -7.57
C ILE A 113 2.25 11.47 -8.32
N ASN A 114 3.24 10.56 -8.35
CA ASN A 114 4.57 10.80 -8.90
C ASN A 114 4.77 10.15 -10.30
N GLY A 115 3.88 9.26 -10.72
CA GLY A 115 4.02 8.47 -11.95
C GLY A 115 4.94 7.24 -11.81
N GLU A 116 5.60 7.07 -10.67
CA GLU A 116 6.62 6.04 -10.42
C GLU A 116 6.40 5.30 -9.10
N ASP A 117 6.78 4.03 -9.06
CA ASP A 117 6.60 3.14 -7.91
C ASP A 117 7.70 2.06 -7.78
N TRP A 118 8.68 2.05 -8.68
CA TRP A 118 9.72 1.02 -8.74
C TRP A 118 10.52 0.87 -7.43
N ASP A 119 10.73 1.94 -6.67
CA ASP A 119 11.46 1.92 -5.41
C ASP A 119 10.84 0.96 -4.38
N TYR A 120 9.52 0.73 -4.46
CA TYR A 120 8.84 -0.20 -3.54
C TYR A 120 8.96 -1.65 -4.00
N PHE A 121 9.03 -1.91 -5.30
CA PHE A 121 9.13 -3.27 -5.85
C PHE A 121 10.58 -3.76 -5.93
N LEU A 122 11.54 -2.88 -6.17
CA LEU A 122 12.97 -3.23 -6.24
C LEU A 122 13.66 -3.29 -4.87
N ASN A 123 13.04 -2.74 -3.83
CA ASN A 123 13.62 -2.77 -2.49
C ASN A 123 13.36 -4.13 -1.82
N PRO A 124 14.41 -4.90 -1.49
CA PRO A 124 14.26 -6.24 -0.91
C PRO A 124 13.62 -6.25 0.48
N LYS A 125 13.48 -5.09 1.11
CA LYS A 125 12.76 -4.92 2.38
C LYS A 125 11.24 -5.07 2.23
N TYR A 126 10.70 -4.83 1.03
CA TYR A 126 9.27 -4.77 0.78
C TYR A 126 8.80 -5.96 -0.06
N THR A 127 7.58 -6.38 0.22
CA THR A 127 6.80 -7.31 -0.59
C THR A 127 5.42 -6.68 -0.79
N PRO A 128 5.30 -5.68 -1.68
CA PRO A 128 4.08 -4.89 -1.81
C PRO A 128 2.85 -5.78 -2.03
N ASN A 129 1.82 -5.62 -1.19
CA ASN A 129 0.57 -6.35 -1.32
C ASN A 129 -0.13 -5.95 -2.62
N SER A 130 -0.23 -6.90 -3.56
CA SER A 130 -0.79 -6.66 -4.89
C SER A 130 -2.26 -6.28 -4.87
N TYR A 131 -3.04 -6.84 -3.92
CA TYR A 131 -4.45 -6.51 -3.78
C TYR A 131 -4.64 -5.05 -3.37
N CYS A 132 -3.91 -4.58 -2.34
CA CYS A 132 -3.94 -3.18 -1.93
C CYS A 132 -3.51 -2.24 -3.06
N TYR A 133 -2.45 -2.61 -3.78
CA TYR A 133 -1.93 -1.83 -4.90
C TYR A 133 -2.97 -1.69 -6.01
N GLN A 134 -3.57 -2.78 -6.46
CA GLN A 134 -4.56 -2.77 -7.54
C GLN A 134 -5.82 -2.00 -7.14
N THR A 135 -6.39 -2.30 -5.96
CA THR A 135 -7.63 -1.65 -5.52
C THR A 135 -7.49 -0.14 -5.43
N ILE A 136 -6.33 0.39 -4.98
CA ILE A 136 -6.10 1.84 -4.97
C ILE A 136 -6.00 2.40 -6.39
N LEU A 137 -5.27 1.74 -7.30
CA LEU A 137 -5.10 2.24 -8.66
C LEU A 137 -6.42 2.24 -9.44
N GLU A 138 -7.29 1.27 -9.24
CA GLU A 138 -8.62 1.23 -9.85
C GLU A 138 -9.45 2.48 -9.51
N TRP A 139 -9.35 2.98 -8.29
CA TRP A 139 -10.04 4.19 -7.85
C TRP A 139 -9.28 5.49 -8.15
N ALA A 140 -7.95 5.45 -8.17
CA ALA A 140 -7.10 6.60 -8.50
C ALA A 140 -7.14 6.97 -10.00
N PHE A 141 -7.40 5.99 -10.87
CA PHE A 141 -7.47 6.16 -12.33
C PHE A 141 -8.80 5.65 -12.90
N PRO A 142 -9.95 6.25 -12.52
CA PRO A 142 -11.28 5.74 -12.90
C PRO A 142 -11.52 5.75 -14.42
N GLU A 143 -10.80 6.56 -15.18
CA GLU A 143 -10.92 6.63 -16.64
C GLU A 143 -9.94 5.68 -17.37
N LYS A 144 -8.95 5.15 -16.67
CA LYS A 144 -8.07 4.10 -17.18
C LYS A 144 -8.67 2.75 -16.84
N LEU A 145 -9.39 2.15 -17.77
CA LEU A 145 -9.47 0.70 -17.81
C LEU A 145 -8.03 0.19 -17.76
N ILE A 146 -7.65 -0.51 -16.68
CA ILE A 146 -6.33 -1.14 -16.58
C ILE A 146 -6.16 -1.99 -17.83
N THR A 147 -5.23 -1.59 -18.70
CA THR A 147 -5.02 -2.29 -19.98
C THR A 147 -4.34 -3.64 -19.72
N LYS A 148 -4.29 -4.48 -20.72
CA LYS A 148 -3.56 -5.74 -20.63
C LYS A 148 -2.08 -5.49 -20.33
N GLU A 149 -1.51 -4.46 -20.95
CA GLU A 149 -0.13 -4.01 -20.77
C GLU A 149 0.13 -3.53 -19.32
N ASP A 150 -0.80 -2.76 -18.74
CA ASP A 150 -0.69 -2.31 -17.33
C ASP A 150 -0.68 -3.51 -16.37
N LYS A 151 -1.48 -4.55 -16.66
CA LYS A 151 -1.51 -5.79 -15.86
C LYS A 151 -0.24 -6.61 -15.97
N GLU A 152 0.31 -6.72 -17.17
CA GLU A 152 1.58 -7.38 -17.42
C GLU A 152 2.73 -6.65 -16.71
N GLU A 153 2.73 -5.31 -16.69
CA GLU A 153 3.69 -4.50 -15.94
C GLU A 153 3.58 -4.76 -14.42
N ILE A 154 2.36 -4.73 -13.88
CA ILE A 154 2.12 -5.00 -12.45
C ILE A 154 2.64 -6.39 -12.07
N LEU A 155 2.33 -7.38 -12.89
CA LEU A 155 2.77 -8.75 -12.65
C LEU A 155 4.28 -8.89 -12.72
N HIS A 156 4.91 -8.28 -13.74
CA HIS A 156 6.36 -8.27 -13.86
C HIS A 156 7.03 -7.68 -12.59
N LYS A 157 6.51 -6.59 -12.05
CA LYS A 157 6.98 -6.00 -10.79
C LYS A 157 6.86 -6.97 -9.61
N ILE A 158 5.73 -7.66 -9.49
CA ILE A 158 5.51 -8.64 -8.43
C ILE A 158 6.52 -9.79 -8.56
N THR A 159 6.71 -10.31 -9.76
CA THR A 159 7.64 -11.41 -10.03
C THR A 159 9.09 -11.05 -9.75
N VAL A 160 9.53 -9.86 -10.18
CA VAL A 160 10.89 -9.36 -9.92
C VAL A 160 11.15 -9.20 -8.41
N ASN A 161 10.16 -8.68 -7.67
CA ASN A 161 10.29 -8.49 -6.22
C ASN A 161 10.42 -9.83 -5.46
N GLN A 162 9.80 -10.89 -5.95
CA GLN A 162 9.82 -12.21 -5.31
C GLN A 162 11.06 -13.06 -5.63
N ASN A 163 12.01 -12.56 -6.44
CA ASN A 163 13.21 -13.31 -6.87
C ASN A 163 12.89 -14.71 -7.42
N LEU A 164 11.82 -14.82 -8.18
CA LEU A 164 11.40 -16.09 -8.75
C LEU A 164 12.19 -16.36 -10.04
N ASP A 165 13.14 -17.30 -9.97
CA ASP A 165 13.95 -17.82 -11.12
C ASP A 165 13.16 -18.81 -12.01
N CYS A 166 11.85 -18.67 -12.13
CA CYS A 166 11.02 -19.59 -12.87
C CYS A 166 10.07 -18.85 -13.81
N ASP A 167 9.79 -19.44 -14.95
CA ASP A 167 8.77 -18.96 -15.87
C ASP A 167 7.38 -19.22 -15.27
N TRP A 168 6.58 -18.16 -15.21
CA TRP A 168 5.23 -18.20 -14.68
C TRP A 168 4.22 -17.82 -15.75
N ASP A 169 3.09 -18.53 -15.81
CA ASP A 169 1.95 -18.13 -16.61
C ASP A 169 0.86 -17.55 -15.73
N VAL A 170 0.24 -16.47 -16.20
CA VAL A 170 -0.79 -15.76 -15.45
C VAL A 170 -2.14 -16.06 -16.03
N VAL A 171 -3.01 -16.59 -15.20
CA VAL A 171 -4.41 -16.83 -15.55
C VAL A 171 -5.24 -15.62 -15.17
N TYR A 172 -5.96 -15.06 -16.11
CA TYR A 172 -6.86 -13.93 -15.93
C TYR A 172 -8.31 -14.40 -15.91
N ASP A 173 -9.14 -13.75 -15.11
CA ASP A 173 -10.58 -13.96 -15.14
C ASP A 173 -11.22 -13.30 -16.39
N LYS A 174 -12.53 -13.46 -16.54
CA LYS A 174 -13.30 -12.88 -17.65
C LYS A 174 -13.32 -11.35 -17.70
N PHE A 175 -12.89 -10.69 -16.63
CA PHE A 175 -12.74 -9.24 -16.53
C PHE A 175 -11.29 -8.79 -16.69
N GLY A 176 -10.37 -9.76 -16.90
CA GLY A 176 -8.95 -9.52 -17.07
C GLY A 176 -8.21 -9.19 -15.76
N ALA A 177 -8.74 -9.56 -14.60
CA ALA A 177 -7.98 -9.55 -13.35
C ALA A 177 -7.14 -10.83 -13.24
N PRO A 178 -5.87 -10.76 -12.80
CA PRO A 178 -5.07 -11.95 -12.57
C PRO A 178 -5.72 -12.77 -11.44
N THR A 179 -6.02 -14.04 -11.70
CA THR A 179 -6.66 -14.95 -10.75
C THR A 179 -5.72 -16.01 -10.21
N GLU A 180 -4.71 -16.36 -10.97
CA GLU A 180 -3.79 -17.42 -10.61
C GLU A 180 -2.43 -17.22 -11.30
N VAL A 181 -1.35 -17.55 -10.61
CA VAL A 181 -0.01 -17.66 -11.19
C VAL A 181 0.36 -19.12 -11.19
N LYS A 182 0.64 -19.68 -12.36
CA LYS A 182 1.05 -21.08 -12.52
C LYS A 182 2.53 -21.15 -12.84
N GLU A 183 3.26 -21.98 -12.11
CA GLU A 183 4.63 -22.34 -12.46
C GLU A 183 4.61 -23.21 -13.72
N ILE A 184 5.37 -22.81 -14.74
CA ILE A 184 5.51 -23.60 -15.97
C ILE A 184 6.72 -24.49 -15.80
N TYR A 185 6.48 -25.78 -15.58
CA TYR A 185 7.53 -26.77 -15.67
C TYR A 185 7.82 -27.04 -17.14
N GLN A 186 9.08 -26.81 -17.54
CA GLN A 186 9.59 -27.29 -18.82
C GLN A 186 9.98 -28.76 -18.73
#